data_5d468acea62a209e903bdaa69c694a6c
#
_entry.id   5d468acea62a209e903bdaa69c694a6c
#
_cell.length_a   1.000
_cell.length_b   1.000
_cell.length_c   1.000
_cell.angle_alpha   90.00
_cell.angle_beta   90.00
_cell.angle_gamma   90.00
#
_symmetry.space_group_name_H-M   'P 1'
#
loop_
_entity.id
_entity.type
_entity.pdbx_description
1 polymer ?
#
loop_
_entity_poly.entity_id
_entity_poly.type
_entity_poly.pdbx_seq_one_letter_code
_entity_poly.pdbx_strand_id
1 'polypeptide(L)'
;MEYLSKQRYDEIAAELKNLIEVVYPKVQDDLAETSAQGDRSDNAGYREARRMQAKTISRIRFLQKVLDNSRVIDTDVLPKDRVSLLSRVEFTNLTTNTRMTFQIVSPHEMDLEAGKISLKSPIGAALMGKKVGEIAEAHVPSGTLRLRIDNITFD
;
A
#
# COMPACT_ATOMS: atom_id res chain seq x y z
N MET A 1 -9.55 -10.45 -3.20
CA MET A 1 -9.40 -10.04 -1.79
C MET A 1 -7.93 -9.76 -1.51
N GLU A 2 -7.65 -8.64 -0.90
CA GLU A 2 -6.29 -8.25 -0.55
C GLU A 2 -6.02 -8.50 0.92
N TYR A 3 -4.76 -8.82 1.24
CA TYR A 3 -4.33 -8.96 2.63
C TYR A 3 -3.47 -7.77 3.00
N LEU A 4 -3.77 -7.17 4.16
CA LEU A 4 -3.05 -6.02 4.69
C LEU A 4 -2.46 -6.34 6.05
N SER A 5 -1.34 -5.70 6.38
CA SER A 5 -0.85 -5.69 7.75
C SER A 5 -1.87 -4.96 8.65
N LYS A 6 -1.87 -5.29 9.95
CA LYS A 6 -2.73 -4.58 10.89
C LYS A 6 -2.42 -3.09 10.90
N GLN A 7 -1.13 -2.73 10.85
CA GLN A 7 -0.72 -1.34 10.82
C GLN A 7 -1.32 -0.60 9.61
N ARG A 8 -1.21 -1.18 8.42
CA ARG A 8 -1.74 -0.53 7.21
C ARG A 8 -3.27 -0.45 7.23
N TYR A 9 -3.93 -1.50 7.69
CA TYR A 9 -5.38 -1.49 7.84
C TYR A 9 -5.82 -0.36 8.78
N ASP A 10 -5.15 -0.23 9.93
CA ASP A 10 -5.47 0.82 10.91
C ASP A 10 -5.19 2.22 10.35
N GLU A 11 -4.12 2.40 9.58
CA GLU A 11 -3.83 3.68 8.91
C GLU A 11 -4.92 4.08 7.93
N ILE A 12 -5.39 3.14 7.12
CA ILE A 12 -6.47 3.37 6.15
C ILE A 12 -7.77 3.69 6.88
N ALA A 13 -8.09 2.94 7.93
CA ALA A 13 -9.29 3.17 8.72
C ALA A 13 -9.27 4.55 9.39
N ALA A 14 -8.11 4.97 9.91
CA ALA A 14 -7.94 6.29 10.51
C ALA A 14 -8.09 7.42 9.48
N GLU A 15 -7.50 7.26 8.30
CA GLU A 15 -7.66 8.23 7.22
C GLU A 15 -9.13 8.36 6.81
N LEU A 16 -9.81 7.23 6.64
CA LEU A 16 -11.23 7.21 6.27
C LEU A 16 -12.09 7.91 7.32
N LYS A 17 -11.84 7.62 8.59
CA LYS A 17 -12.56 8.26 9.69
C LYS A 17 -12.35 9.77 9.69
N ASN A 18 -11.12 10.24 9.48
CA ASN A 18 -10.81 11.66 9.41
C ASN A 18 -11.52 12.33 8.23
N LEU A 19 -11.54 11.68 7.07
CA LEU A 19 -12.23 12.21 5.89
C LEU A 19 -13.74 12.38 6.15
N ILE A 20 -14.36 11.41 6.79
CA ILE A 20 -15.80 11.43 7.06
C ILE A 20 -16.15 12.42 8.16
N GLU A 21 -15.40 12.45 9.26
CA GLU A 21 -15.75 13.19 10.46
C GLU A 21 -15.21 14.63 10.48
N VAL A 22 -14.12 14.91 9.79
CA VAL A 22 -13.44 16.20 9.83
C VAL A 22 -13.43 16.89 8.47
N VAL A 23 -12.88 16.24 7.44
CA VAL A 23 -12.65 16.86 6.14
C VAL A 23 -13.97 17.12 5.40
N TYR A 24 -14.82 16.11 5.30
CA TYR A 24 -16.07 16.21 4.54
C TYR A 24 -17.03 17.26 5.12
N PRO A 25 -17.29 17.32 6.44
CA PRO A 25 -18.12 18.38 7.02
C PRO A 25 -17.59 19.77 6.75
N LYS A 26 -16.25 19.95 6.82
CA LYS A 26 -15.64 21.24 6.52
C LYS A 26 -15.82 21.63 5.06
N VAL A 27 -15.68 20.69 4.14
CA VAL A 27 -15.89 20.93 2.71
C VAL A 27 -17.34 21.33 2.45
N GLN A 28 -18.30 20.71 3.14
CA GLN A 28 -19.71 21.06 3.00
C GLN A 28 -20.00 22.46 3.55
N ASP A 29 -19.37 22.85 4.66
CA ASP A 29 -19.50 24.20 5.22
C ASP A 29 -18.93 25.24 4.25
N ASP A 30 -17.76 24.98 3.67
CA ASP A 30 -17.14 25.85 2.67
C ASP A 30 -18.04 25.99 1.43
N LEU A 31 -18.65 24.89 1.00
CA LEU A 31 -19.56 24.89 -0.14
C LEU A 31 -20.81 25.74 0.14
N ALA A 32 -21.41 25.58 1.32
CA ALA A 32 -22.58 26.36 1.72
C ALA A 32 -22.25 27.85 1.82
N GLU A 33 -21.11 28.19 2.42
CA GLU A 33 -20.65 29.56 2.57
C GLU A 33 -20.40 30.22 1.21
N THR A 34 -19.66 29.53 0.33
CA THR A 34 -19.33 30.11 -0.99
C THR A 34 -20.54 30.19 -1.91
N SER A 35 -21.50 29.26 -1.80
CA SER A 35 -22.72 29.32 -2.60
C SER A 35 -23.62 30.52 -2.22
N ALA A 36 -23.49 31.01 -1.00
CA ALA A 36 -24.24 32.19 -0.53
C ALA A 36 -23.62 33.51 -0.99
N GLN A 37 -22.41 33.51 -1.58
CA GLN A 37 -21.65 34.72 -1.92
C GLN A 37 -21.93 35.25 -3.33
N GLY A 38 -22.96 34.78 -4.05
CA GLY A 38 -23.35 35.30 -5.34
C GLY A 38 -23.47 34.25 -6.43
N ASP A 39 -23.24 34.68 -7.70
CA ASP A 39 -23.37 33.83 -8.86
C ASP A 39 -22.34 32.67 -8.83
N ARG A 40 -22.84 31.44 -8.83
CA ARG A 40 -22.02 30.22 -8.75
C ARG A 40 -21.11 30.06 -9.96
N SER A 41 -21.52 30.49 -11.14
CA SER A 41 -20.73 30.34 -12.36
C SER A 41 -19.44 31.17 -12.35
N ASP A 42 -19.44 32.31 -11.66
CA ASP A 42 -18.30 33.23 -11.57
C ASP A 42 -17.58 33.15 -10.22
N ASN A 43 -18.03 32.27 -9.33
CA ASN A 43 -17.51 32.16 -7.97
C ASN A 43 -16.37 31.13 -7.91
N ALA A 44 -15.12 31.62 -7.90
CA ALA A 44 -13.94 30.77 -7.82
C ALA A 44 -13.89 29.93 -6.54
N GLY A 45 -14.33 30.51 -5.41
CA GLY A 45 -14.42 29.81 -4.14
C GLY A 45 -15.41 28.65 -4.18
N TYR A 46 -16.55 28.85 -4.83
CA TYR A 46 -17.56 27.81 -5.02
C TYR A 46 -17.03 26.68 -5.90
N ARG A 47 -16.37 27.01 -7.01
CA ARG A 47 -15.78 25.98 -7.90
C ARG A 47 -14.73 25.16 -7.17
N GLU A 48 -13.88 25.80 -6.37
CA GLU A 48 -12.87 25.09 -5.58
C GLU A 48 -13.52 24.17 -4.53
N ALA A 49 -14.55 24.67 -3.82
CA ALA A 49 -15.28 23.85 -2.84
C ALA A 49 -15.96 22.64 -3.51
N ARG A 50 -16.53 22.82 -4.71
CA ARG A 50 -17.11 21.70 -5.49
C ARG A 50 -16.05 20.68 -5.88
N ARG A 51 -14.88 21.14 -6.29
CA ARG A 51 -13.76 20.26 -6.64
C ARG A 51 -13.30 19.46 -5.43
N MET A 52 -13.16 20.11 -4.29
CA MET A 52 -12.77 19.44 -3.05
C MET A 52 -13.84 18.44 -2.58
N GLN A 53 -15.11 18.75 -2.78
CA GLN A 53 -16.20 17.83 -2.47
C GLN A 53 -16.07 16.54 -3.29
N ALA A 54 -15.90 16.67 -4.61
CA ALA A 54 -15.76 15.50 -5.49
C ALA A 54 -14.52 14.68 -5.14
N LYS A 55 -13.40 15.32 -4.89
CA LYS A 55 -12.15 14.68 -4.50
C LYS A 55 -12.29 13.91 -3.19
N THR A 56 -12.91 14.53 -2.18
CA THR A 56 -13.11 13.93 -0.86
C THR A 56 -14.02 12.71 -0.96
N ILE A 57 -15.14 12.81 -1.68
CA ILE A 57 -16.06 11.69 -1.87
C ILE A 57 -15.37 10.54 -2.59
N SER A 58 -14.60 10.82 -3.63
CA SER A 58 -13.86 9.78 -4.37
C SER A 58 -12.86 9.07 -3.47
N ARG A 59 -12.13 9.81 -2.63
CA ARG A 59 -11.17 9.22 -1.69
C ARG A 59 -11.85 8.35 -0.65
N ILE A 60 -12.97 8.82 -0.08
CA ILE A 60 -13.79 8.05 0.87
C ILE A 60 -14.23 6.73 0.25
N ARG A 61 -14.78 6.77 -0.96
CA ARG A 61 -15.26 5.57 -1.66
C ARG A 61 -14.11 4.59 -1.94
N PHE A 62 -12.95 5.11 -2.36
CA PHE A 62 -11.77 4.29 -2.62
C PHE A 62 -11.30 3.57 -1.36
N LEU A 63 -11.13 4.31 -0.26
CA LEU A 63 -10.67 3.72 1.00
C LEU A 63 -11.67 2.73 1.58
N GLN A 64 -12.97 3.03 1.48
CA GLN A 64 -14.01 2.12 1.94
C GLN A 64 -13.96 0.82 1.15
N LYS A 65 -13.78 0.90 -0.16
CA LYS A 65 -13.67 -0.28 -1.01
C LYS A 65 -12.42 -1.11 -0.66
N VAL A 66 -11.30 -0.45 -0.40
CA VAL A 66 -10.08 -1.15 0.02
C VAL A 66 -10.33 -1.92 1.31
N LEU A 67 -10.93 -1.29 2.32
CA LEU A 67 -11.22 -1.96 3.60
C LEU A 67 -12.22 -3.10 3.44
N ASP A 68 -13.27 -2.91 2.64
CA ASP A 68 -14.29 -3.93 2.40
C ASP A 68 -13.74 -5.17 1.70
N ASN A 69 -12.70 -4.99 0.87
CA ASN A 69 -12.07 -6.07 0.11
C ASN A 69 -10.77 -6.56 0.71
N SER A 70 -10.43 -6.13 1.92
CA SER A 70 -9.17 -6.47 2.57
C SER A 70 -9.41 -7.25 3.85
N ARG A 71 -8.39 -8.05 4.23
CA ARG A 71 -8.34 -8.73 5.52
C ARG A 71 -7.00 -8.46 6.18
N VAL A 72 -7.01 -8.34 7.50
CA VAL A 72 -5.80 -8.21 8.29
C VAL A 72 -5.13 -9.57 8.39
N ILE A 73 -3.81 -9.60 8.16
CA ILE A 73 -3.03 -10.82 8.29
C ILE A 73 -2.59 -10.97 9.74
N ASP A 74 -2.83 -12.15 10.29
CA ASP A 74 -2.25 -12.55 11.56
C ASP A 74 -0.87 -13.16 11.28
N THR A 75 0.19 -12.44 11.61
CA THR A 75 1.56 -12.88 11.37
C THR A 75 1.94 -14.09 12.22
N ASP A 76 1.23 -14.37 13.31
CA ASP A 76 1.52 -15.52 14.16
C ASP A 76 1.16 -16.85 13.48
N VAL A 77 0.25 -16.85 12.52
CA VAL A 77 -0.15 -18.06 11.79
C VAL A 77 0.60 -18.25 10.46
N LEU A 78 1.45 -17.29 10.08
CA LEU A 78 2.22 -17.40 8.84
C LEU A 78 3.40 -18.36 9.02
N PRO A 79 3.77 -19.13 7.96
CA PRO A 79 4.97 -19.95 8.00
C PRO A 79 6.21 -19.09 8.21
N LYS A 80 7.06 -19.47 9.15
CA LYS A 80 8.29 -18.71 9.46
C LYS A 80 9.55 -19.32 8.87
N ASP A 81 9.42 -20.50 8.26
CA ASP A 81 10.53 -21.21 7.63
C ASP A 81 10.74 -20.86 6.16
N ARG A 82 9.87 -20.06 5.61
CA ARG A 82 9.90 -19.65 4.19
C ARG A 82 9.43 -18.22 4.02
N VAL A 83 9.75 -17.64 2.87
CA VAL A 83 9.27 -16.30 2.51
C VAL A 83 7.75 -16.34 2.38
N SER A 84 7.08 -15.48 3.13
CA SER A 84 5.64 -15.32 3.09
C SER A 84 5.29 -13.84 3.11
N LEU A 85 4.00 -13.53 2.99
CA LEU A 85 3.54 -12.15 3.07
C LEU A 85 3.94 -11.57 4.43
N LEU A 86 4.41 -10.32 4.43
CA LEU A 86 4.95 -9.55 5.56
C LEU A 86 6.30 -10.03 6.09
N SER A 87 6.91 -11.07 5.52
CA SER A 87 8.27 -11.43 5.88
C SER A 87 9.28 -10.41 5.34
N ARG A 88 10.33 -10.17 6.11
CA ARG A 88 11.47 -9.37 5.70
C ARG A 88 12.56 -10.32 5.23
N VAL A 89 12.99 -10.16 3.98
CA VAL A 89 13.91 -11.08 3.33
C VAL A 89 15.22 -10.37 3.05
N GLU A 90 16.32 -10.93 3.56
CA GLU A 90 17.66 -10.56 3.14
C GLU A 90 18.08 -11.54 2.05
N PHE A 91 18.50 -11.02 0.91
CA PHE A 91 18.94 -11.83 -0.21
C PHE A 91 20.12 -11.19 -0.93
N THR A 92 20.90 -12.02 -1.62
CA THR A 92 22.04 -11.57 -2.40
C THR A 92 21.75 -11.79 -3.89
N ASN A 93 21.88 -10.75 -4.69
CA ASN A 93 21.87 -10.85 -6.14
C ASN A 93 23.21 -11.48 -6.56
N LEU A 94 23.18 -12.73 -7.04
CA LEU A 94 24.37 -13.48 -7.38
C LEU A 94 25.09 -12.94 -8.62
N THR A 95 24.39 -12.20 -9.49
CA THR A 95 24.97 -11.62 -10.70
C THR A 95 25.85 -10.42 -10.35
N THR A 96 25.38 -9.53 -9.46
CA THR A 96 26.06 -8.31 -9.06
C THR A 96 26.77 -8.42 -7.72
N ASN A 97 26.54 -9.53 -6.99
CA ASN A 97 27.04 -9.75 -5.64
C ASN A 97 26.59 -8.66 -4.66
N THR A 98 25.37 -8.16 -4.83
CA THR A 98 24.78 -7.10 -4.02
C THR A 98 23.78 -7.69 -3.04
N ARG A 99 23.90 -7.34 -1.76
CA ARG A 99 22.93 -7.75 -0.72
C ARG A 99 21.83 -6.71 -0.61
N MET A 100 20.58 -7.18 -0.52
CA MET A 100 19.40 -6.34 -0.38
C MET A 100 18.48 -6.89 0.69
N THR A 101 17.65 -6.01 1.27
CA THR A 101 16.63 -6.39 2.25
C THR A 101 15.31 -5.74 1.87
N PHE A 102 14.27 -6.56 1.70
CA PHE A 102 12.93 -6.09 1.40
C PHE A 102 11.89 -6.83 2.22
N GLN A 103 10.81 -6.14 2.55
CA GLN A 103 9.61 -6.75 3.10
C GLN A 103 8.62 -7.02 1.97
N ILE A 104 8.02 -8.22 1.97
CA ILE A 104 7.02 -8.60 0.97
C ILE A 104 5.66 -8.15 1.47
N VAL A 105 4.96 -7.34 0.68
CA VAL A 105 3.66 -6.76 1.06
C VAL A 105 2.63 -6.91 -0.06
N SER A 106 1.37 -6.61 0.26
CA SER A 106 0.32 -6.49 -0.75
C SER A 106 0.57 -5.26 -1.63
N PRO A 107 0.05 -5.21 -2.87
CA PRO A 107 0.25 -4.06 -3.75
C PRO A 107 -0.14 -2.72 -3.14
N HIS A 108 -1.15 -2.68 -2.26
CA HIS A 108 -1.58 -1.45 -1.59
C HIS A 108 -0.59 -0.91 -0.56
N GLU A 109 0.35 -1.74 -0.11
CA GLU A 109 1.36 -1.34 0.87
C GLU A 109 2.73 -1.11 0.25
N MET A 110 2.87 -1.29 -1.05
CA MET A 110 4.17 -1.15 -1.72
C MET A 110 4.76 0.24 -1.50
N ASP A 111 6.01 0.27 -1.05
CA ASP A 111 6.76 1.50 -0.82
C ASP A 111 8.25 1.17 -0.96
N LEU A 112 8.80 1.45 -2.12
CA LEU A 112 10.20 1.13 -2.42
C LEU A 112 11.17 1.89 -1.52
N GLU A 113 10.85 3.11 -1.13
CA GLU A 113 11.71 3.90 -0.23
C GLU A 113 11.76 3.27 1.17
N ALA A 114 10.66 2.69 1.64
CA ALA A 114 10.60 1.99 2.92
C ALA A 114 11.06 0.53 2.83
N GLY A 115 11.52 0.06 1.66
CA GLY A 115 11.94 -1.31 1.46
C GLY A 115 10.80 -2.30 1.40
N LYS A 116 9.62 -1.89 0.93
CA LYS A 116 8.44 -2.74 0.80
C LYS A 116 8.16 -3.00 -0.67
N ILE A 117 8.17 -4.27 -1.07
CA ILE A 117 7.87 -4.68 -2.45
C ILE A 117 6.62 -5.54 -2.49
N SER A 118 5.87 -5.42 -3.59
CA SER A 118 4.66 -6.21 -3.79
C SER A 118 4.98 -7.67 -4.03
N LEU A 119 4.18 -8.57 -3.46
CA LEU A 119 4.25 -10.00 -3.77
C LEU A 119 3.98 -10.27 -5.27
N LYS A 120 3.36 -9.34 -5.96
CA LYS A 120 3.08 -9.45 -7.40
C LYS A 120 4.22 -8.88 -8.26
N SER A 121 5.20 -8.21 -7.67
CA SER A 121 6.38 -7.75 -8.41
C SER A 121 7.23 -8.95 -8.86
N PRO A 122 8.06 -8.80 -9.91
CA PRO A 122 8.92 -9.91 -10.36
C PRO A 122 9.81 -10.48 -9.25
N ILE A 123 10.44 -9.61 -8.46
CA ILE A 123 11.30 -10.03 -7.35
C ILE A 123 10.47 -10.63 -6.22
N GLY A 124 9.39 -9.98 -5.81
CA GLY A 124 8.52 -10.48 -4.75
C GLY A 124 7.91 -11.83 -5.07
N ALA A 125 7.43 -12.01 -6.30
CA ALA A 125 6.86 -13.28 -6.75
C ALA A 125 7.91 -14.40 -6.77
N ALA A 126 9.14 -14.10 -7.17
CA ALA A 126 10.23 -15.06 -7.19
C ALA A 126 10.64 -15.51 -5.79
N LEU A 127 10.63 -14.59 -4.83
CA LEU A 127 11.03 -14.86 -3.44
C LEU A 127 9.98 -15.66 -2.66
N MET A 128 8.71 -15.51 -2.98
CA MET A 128 7.61 -16.17 -2.24
C MET A 128 7.78 -17.68 -2.18
N GLY A 129 7.66 -18.24 -0.97
CA GLY A 129 7.75 -19.67 -0.73
C GLY A 129 9.17 -20.24 -0.66
N LYS A 130 10.18 -19.42 -0.87
CA LYS A 130 11.58 -19.85 -0.81
C LYS A 130 12.08 -19.88 0.63
N LYS A 131 13.02 -20.82 0.89
CA LYS A 131 13.66 -20.98 2.20
C LYS A 131 15.07 -20.39 2.18
N VAL A 132 15.64 -20.17 3.36
CA VAL A 132 17.03 -19.73 3.49
C VAL A 132 17.96 -20.70 2.77
N GLY A 133 18.87 -20.17 1.99
CA GLY A 133 19.82 -20.96 1.19
C GLY A 133 19.32 -21.31 -0.20
N GLU A 134 18.03 -21.20 -0.48
CA GLU A 134 17.50 -21.44 -1.82
C GLU A 134 17.76 -20.25 -2.75
N ILE A 135 17.81 -20.54 -4.04
CA ILE A 135 18.00 -19.54 -5.08
C ILE A 135 16.68 -19.33 -5.81
N ALA A 136 16.24 -18.07 -5.86
CA ALA A 136 15.07 -17.65 -6.61
C ALA A 136 15.50 -17.01 -7.95
N GLU A 137 14.75 -17.26 -9.02
CA GLU A 137 14.97 -16.63 -10.31
C GLU A 137 13.87 -15.62 -10.56
N ALA A 138 14.24 -14.36 -10.69
CA ALA A 138 13.30 -13.28 -10.98
C ALA A 138 13.46 -12.84 -12.44
N HIS A 139 12.36 -12.80 -13.17
CA HIS A 139 12.37 -12.36 -14.56
C HIS A 139 11.99 -10.88 -14.62
N VAL A 140 12.98 -10.03 -14.92
CA VAL A 140 12.81 -8.59 -15.03
C VAL A 140 13.09 -8.16 -16.49
N PRO A 141 12.68 -6.93 -16.89
CA PRO A 141 12.89 -6.49 -18.27
C PRO A 141 14.35 -6.55 -18.74
N SER A 142 15.32 -6.39 -17.85
CA SER A 142 16.75 -6.45 -18.16
C SER A 142 17.30 -7.87 -18.21
N GLY A 143 16.51 -8.91 -17.94
CA GLY A 143 16.95 -10.30 -17.96
C GLY A 143 16.50 -11.08 -16.73
N THR A 144 17.20 -12.18 -16.44
CA THR A 144 16.92 -13.02 -15.27
C THR A 144 17.90 -12.73 -14.15
N LEU A 145 17.38 -12.45 -12.95
CA LEU A 145 18.17 -12.27 -11.75
C LEU A 145 18.16 -13.56 -10.92
N ARG A 146 19.31 -13.94 -10.37
CA ARG A 146 19.42 -15.05 -9.45
C ARG A 146 19.67 -14.51 -8.06
N LEU A 147 18.76 -14.83 -7.13
CA LEU A 147 18.71 -14.27 -5.80
C LEU A 147 18.81 -15.40 -4.77
N ARG A 148 19.86 -15.35 -3.94
CA ARG A 148 20.02 -16.35 -2.86
C ARG A 148 19.40 -15.78 -1.59
N ILE A 149 18.52 -16.54 -0.96
CA ILE A 149 17.89 -16.17 0.29
C ILE A 149 18.90 -16.32 1.43
N ASP A 150 19.27 -15.24 2.08
CA ASP A 150 20.25 -15.25 3.16
C ASP A 150 19.60 -15.32 4.54
N ASN A 151 18.48 -14.61 4.74
CA ASN A 151 17.77 -14.62 6.02
C ASN A 151 16.31 -14.22 5.82
N ILE A 152 15.43 -14.71 6.71
CA ILE A 152 14.00 -14.40 6.72
C ILE A 152 13.62 -14.01 8.14
N THR A 153 13.03 -12.81 8.31
CA THR A 153 12.55 -12.35 9.62
C THR A 153 11.13 -11.84 9.52
N PHE A 154 10.47 -11.74 10.66
CA PHE A 154 9.16 -11.10 10.81
C PHE A 154 9.27 -10.04 11.88
N ASP A 155 8.91 -8.81 11.53
CA ASP A 155 8.95 -7.68 12.45
C ASP A 155 7.58 -7.44 13.12
#